data_0ae7abfb9690c8abdb0b976df3f99fd5
#
_entry.id   0ae7abfb9690c8abdb0b976df3f99fd5
#
_cell.length_a   1.000
_cell.length_b   1.000
_cell.length_c   1.000
_cell.angle_alpha   90.00
_cell.angle_beta   90.00
_cell.angle_gamma   90.00
#
_symmetry.space_group_name_H-M   'P 1'
#
loop_
_entity.id
_entity.type
_entity.pdbx_description
1 polymer ?
#
loop_
_entity_poly.entity_id
_entity_poly.type
_entity_poly.pdbx_seq_one_letter_code
_entity_poly.pdbx_strand_id
1 'polypeptide(L)'
;MAVQTALAQDKLWVRYDNRFQANKAVSIANADSIEVKTNQLKVYLPDEKTTTVALTADKGTIQFTDPGRYLLKPSTYSGTNYENQKATSGYNFAHSLESEHFVVFWDVRYGSNPAKIQYPGDGNVANANTILQVAEKCWKIYVGELGFLEEGKSTTDKYKIQLYVPYQKDWRADASGTNGTNGGFTGIGHFNPWAAVARGGHTIAHEVGHTFQYLVSADLGTDGAGHLDRGWRWGWGGGSDNGWWESCADWQAYQIFPDRQFTDGEYFEQHLEKHHLNLLHDDWRYACCYIQDWWCMKYGRDFIGRMWRETKSGEDPVQTYIRMNKLNQAQFNDELMEGYMRMATWDIDGVRDRAKHRIGQHKKRLKTVNTTQRIYSTEPATCIQNYGYHITNMQRPKAGTVVKAHFKGLTDAEGYHYVNKNRAGWRYAFVALMNDNTRVYGEVKADKEGTAELTIPEDHGTCKNLFFVVMGAPTQHWSHPWTSGKASDTWSQNEEQWPYEVQFEETRPI
;
A
#
# COMPACT_ATOMS: atom_id res chain seq x y z
N MET A 1 -5.79 10.25 -53.52
CA MET A 1 -4.49 9.65 -53.16
C MET A 1 -4.05 10.26 -51.86
N ALA A 2 -4.17 9.52 -50.76
CA ALA A 2 -3.63 9.95 -49.48
C ALA A 2 -2.15 9.56 -49.47
N VAL A 3 -1.28 10.54 -49.40
CA VAL A 3 0.15 10.32 -49.17
C VAL A 3 0.29 10.00 -47.68
N GLN A 4 0.40 8.72 -47.34
CA GLN A 4 0.90 8.30 -46.05
C GLN A 4 2.38 8.67 -46.00
N THR A 5 2.73 9.69 -45.25
CA THR A 5 4.11 9.92 -44.82
C THR A 5 4.49 8.74 -43.92
N ALA A 6 5.27 7.82 -44.48
CA ALA A 6 5.97 6.82 -43.66
C ALA A 6 6.88 7.60 -42.71
N LEU A 7 6.55 7.59 -41.41
CA LEU A 7 7.48 8.00 -40.39
C LEU A 7 8.72 7.10 -40.54
N ALA A 8 9.87 7.69 -40.86
CA ALA A 8 11.13 6.97 -40.94
C ALA A 8 11.41 6.39 -39.55
N GLN A 9 11.36 5.08 -39.42
CA GLN A 9 11.66 4.40 -38.17
C GLN A 9 13.19 4.28 -38.07
N ASP A 10 13.75 4.87 -37.02
CA ASP A 10 15.21 4.92 -36.83
C ASP A 10 15.76 3.64 -36.17
N LYS A 11 14.89 2.71 -35.82
CA LYS A 11 15.26 1.46 -35.14
C LYS A 11 14.54 0.25 -35.71
N LEU A 12 15.24 -0.85 -35.68
CA LEU A 12 14.76 -2.19 -35.98
C LEU A 12 14.98 -3.03 -34.69
N TRP A 13 14.01 -3.87 -34.37
CA TRP A 13 14.07 -4.69 -33.18
C TRP A 13 14.19 -6.16 -33.52
N VAL A 14 15.04 -6.86 -32.78
CA VAL A 14 15.11 -8.32 -32.78
C VAL A 14 14.48 -8.81 -31.47
N ARG A 15 13.34 -9.50 -31.60
CA ARG A 15 12.68 -10.22 -30.53
C ARG A 15 13.05 -11.68 -30.64
N TYR A 16 13.61 -12.26 -29.57
CA TYR A 16 14.01 -13.64 -29.53
C TYR A 16 12.85 -14.56 -29.10
N ASP A 17 12.83 -15.81 -29.65
CA ASP A 17 11.87 -16.83 -29.24
C ASP A 17 12.13 -17.29 -27.81
N ASN A 18 13.39 -17.25 -27.34
CA ASN A 18 13.72 -17.34 -25.94
C ASN A 18 13.25 -16.09 -25.20
N ARG A 19 12.14 -16.21 -24.50
CA ARG A 19 11.41 -15.10 -23.86
C ARG A 19 12.20 -14.47 -22.69
N PHE A 20 13.29 -15.12 -22.21
CA PHE A 20 14.21 -14.58 -21.21
C PHE A 20 15.39 -13.80 -21.84
N GLN A 21 15.51 -13.80 -23.14
CA GLN A 21 16.54 -13.04 -23.82
C GLN A 21 16.07 -11.62 -24.11
N ALA A 22 16.92 -10.64 -23.74
CA ALA A 22 16.63 -9.25 -23.97
C ALA A 22 16.39 -8.94 -25.46
N ASN A 23 15.33 -8.24 -25.76
CA ASN A 23 15.08 -7.68 -27.09
C ASN A 23 16.23 -6.75 -27.48
N LYS A 24 16.64 -6.77 -28.72
CA LYS A 24 17.79 -5.99 -29.21
C LYS A 24 17.35 -4.93 -30.18
N ALA A 25 17.53 -3.66 -29.81
CA ALA A 25 17.35 -2.54 -30.70
C ALA A 25 18.60 -2.39 -31.58
N VAL A 26 18.40 -2.18 -32.88
CA VAL A 26 19.45 -1.87 -33.85
C VAL A 26 19.11 -0.56 -34.52
N SER A 27 19.98 0.44 -34.42
CA SER A 27 19.79 1.70 -35.14
C SER A 27 19.91 1.44 -36.65
N ILE A 28 18.92 1.90 -37.37
CA ILE A 28 18.88 1.91 -38.84
C ILE A 28 18.81 3.33 -39.39
N ALA A 29 18.92 4.33 -38.51
CA ALA A 29 19.06 5.71 -38.91
C ALA A 29 20.29 5.85 -39.79
N ASN A 30 20.12 6.38 -40.98
CA ASN A 30 21.16 6.53 -42.00
C ASN A 30 21.77 5.20 -42.52
N ALA A 31 21.05 4.08 -42.40
CA ALA A 31 21.53 2.81 -42.96
C ALA A 31 21.50 2.84 -44.49
N ASP A 32 22.59 2.45 -45.13
CA ASP A 32 22.67 2.30 -46.61
C ASP A 32 21.88 1.07 -47.04
N SER A 33 21.98 -0.02 -46.27
CA SER A 33 21.25 -1.25 -46.55
C SER A 33 21.16 -2.15 -45.32
N ILE A 34 20.20 -3.08 -45.34
CA ILE A 34 19.98 -4.10 -44.32
C ILE A 34 19.98 -5.46 -45.01
N GLU A 35 20.82 -6.37 -44.52
CA GLU A 35 20.90 -7.76 -44.99
C GLU A 35 20.43 -8.71 -43.87
N VAL A 36 19.44 -9.54 -44.17
CA VAL A 36 18.94 -10.58 -43.25
C VAL A 36 19.36 -11.93 -43.77
N LYS A 37 20.19 -12.66 -43.01
CA LYS A 37 20.57 -14.06 -43.22
C LYS A 37 19.95 -14.95 -42.15
N THR A 38 19.98 -16.25 -42.35
CA THR A 38 19.40 -17.25 -41.46
C THR A 38 19.88 -17.11 -40.00
N ASN A 39 21.10 -16.61 -39.80
CA ASN A 39 21.74 -16.56 -38.46
C ASN A 39 22.25 -15.17 -38.08
N GLN A 40 22.00 -14.15 -38.89
CA GLN A 40 22.47 -12.78 -38.60
C GLN A 40 21.68 -11.71 -39.33
N LEU A 41 21.54 -10.58 -38.69
CA LEU A 41 21.12 -9.32 -39.23
C LEU A 41 22.34 -8.43 -39.38
N LYS A 42 22.60 -7.90 -40.56
CA LYS A 42 23.65 -6.89 -40.83
C LYS A 42 23.01 -5.58 -41.24
N VAL A 43 23.44 -4.51 -40.63
CA VAL A 43 23.09 -3.14 -41.02
C VAL A 43 24.37 -2.47 -41.51
N TYR A 44 24.36 -2.07 -42.75
CA TYR A 44 25.45 -1.35 -43.38
C TYR A 44 25.18 0.15 -43.21
N LEU A 45 26.16 0.84 -42.68
CA LEU A 45 26.11 2.28 -42.40
C LEU A 45 27.10 2.99 -43.32
N PRO A 46 26.99 4.31 -43.52
CA PRO A 46 27.99 5.11 -44.23
C PRO A 46 29.40 4.87 -43.68
N ASP A 47 30.41 5.11 -44.51
CA ASP A 47 31.83 4.91 -44.20
C ASP A 47 32.24 3.44 -43.93
N GLU A 48 31.60 2.49 -44.64
CA GLU A 48 31.88 1.04 -44.55
C GLU A 48 31.69 0.42 -43.15
N LYS A 49 31.02 1.11 -42.24
CA LYS A 49 30.69 0.57 -40.93
C LYS A 49 29.56 -0.45 -41.02
N THR A 50 29.70 -1.51 -40.27
CA THR A 50 28.68 -2.57 -40.23
C THR A 50 28.31 -2.90 -38.80
N THR A 51 27.00 -2.90 -38.49
CA THR A 51 26.48 -3.45 -37.24
C THR A 51 25.93 -4.84 -37.52
N THR A 52 26.43 -5.85 -36.81
CA THR A 52 25.96 -7.24 -36.93
C THR A 52 25.27 -7.69 -35.68
N VAL A 53 24.07 -8.26 -35.82
CA VAL A 53 23.33 -8.89 -34.74
C VAL A 53 23.17 -10.36 -35.09
N ALA A 54 23.61 -11.24 -34.20
CA ALA A 54 23.38 -12.66 -34.33
C ALA A 54 21.90 -12.97 -34.17
N LEU A 55 21.35 -13.76 -35.11
CA LEU A 55 19.99 -14.32 -35.06
C LEU A 55 20.06 -15.80 -34.69
N THR A 56 21.12 -16.19 -33.99
CA THR A 56 21.47 -17.59 -33.71
C THR A 56 20.42 -18.32 -32.90
N ALA A 57 20.47 -19.64 -33.05
CA ALA A 57 19.84 -20.75 -32.30
C ALA A 57 18.47 -20.50 -31.64
N ASP A 58 18.29 -19.39 -31.02
CA ASP A 58 17.04 -18.88 -30.47
C ASP A 58 16.35 -18.02 -31.53
N LYS A 59 15.71 -18.65 -32.51
CA LYS A 59 14.92 -18.02 -33.54
C LYS A 59 14.42 -16.65 -33.11
N GLY A 60 14.65 -15.61 -33.90
CA GLY A 60 14.22 -14.26 -33.58
C GLY A 60 13.28 -13.71 -34.65
N THR A 61 12.34 -12.90 -34.26
CA THR A 61 11.49 -12.12 -35.17
C THR A 61 12.06 -10.71 -35.30
N ILE A 62 12.23 -10.24 -36.52
CA ILE A 62 12.63 -8.86 -36.82
C ILE A 62 11.36 -8.02 -37.00
N GLN A 63 11.27 -6.91 -36.28
CA GLN A 63 10.13 -6.01 -36.33
C GLN A 63 10.56 -4.55 -36.21
N PHE A 64 9.73 -3.63 -36.71
CA PHE A 64 9.99 -2.18 -36.62
C PHE A 64 9.41 -1.54 -35.34
N THR A 65 8.53 -2.21 -34.65
CA THR A 65 7.96 -1.74 -33.39
C THR A 65 8.75 -2.29 -32.22
N ASP A 66 8.87 -1.53 -31.15
CA ASP A 66 9.43 -2.00 -29.89
C ASP A 66 8.60 -3.19 -29.41
N PRO A 67 9.20 -4.37 -29.18
CA PRO A 67 8.48 -5.52 -28.66
C PRO A 67 8.11 -5.39 -27.17
N GLY A 68 8.49 -4.28 -26.53
CA GLY A 68 8.17 -4.00 -25.15
C GLY A 68 9.01 -4.80 -24.14
N ARG A 69 8.43 -5.00 -22.98
CA ARG A 69 9.08 -5.68 -21.85
C ARG A 69 9.28 -7.17 -22.16
N TYR A 70 10.36 -7.74 -21.64
CA TYR A 70 10.65 -9.17 -21.78
C TYR A 70 10.67 -9.85 -20.39
N LEU A 71 10.84 -11.17 -20.34
CA LEU A 71 10.84 -11.92 -19.09
C LEU A 71 12.25 -11.96 -18.49
N LEU A 72 12.31 -11.88 -17.18
CA LEU A 72 13.49 -12.19 -16.40
C LEU A 72 13.40 -13.65 -15.93
N LYS A 73 14.44 -14.48 -16.15
CA LYS A 73 14.45 -15.83 -15.55
C LYS A 73 14.70 -15.69 -14.05
N PRO A 74 13.71 -15.94 -13.18
CA PRO A 74 13.86 -15.67 -11.76
C PRO A 74 14.80 -16.67 -11.09
N SER A 75 15.66 -16.21 -10.20
CA SER A 75 16.54 -17.09 -9.42
C SER A 75 15.74 -18.04 -8.52
N THR A 76 14.57 -17.59 -8.03
CA THR A 76 13.62 -18.42 -7.27
C THR A 76 13.21 -19.66 -8.02
N TYR A 77 13.14 -19.61 -9.35
CA TYR A 77 12.78 -20.71 -10.23
C TYR A 77 13.93 -21.09 -11.18
N SER A 78 15.19 -20.95 -10.76
CA SER A 78 16.39 -21.20 -11.58
C SER A 78 16.41 -22.63 -12.15
N GLY A 79 15.94 -23.61 -11.41
CA GLY A 79 15.84 -25.02 -11.83
C GLY A 79 14.67 -25.34 -12.77
N THR A 80 13.76 -24.39 -13.01
CA THR A 80 12.60 -24.61 -13.87
C THR A 80 13.00 -24.58 -15.35
N ASN A 81 12.64 -25.63 -16.08
CA ASN A 81 12.75 -25.65 -17.54
C ASN A 81 11.45 -25.21 -18.20
N TYR A 82 11.32 -23.91 -18.43
CA TYR A 82 10.12 -23.29 -19.01
C TYR A 82 9.82 -23.73 -20.46
N GLU A 83 10.83 -24.28 -21.17
CA GLU A 83 10.67 -24.80 -22.53
C GLU A 83 10.08 -26.23 -22.54
N ASN A 84 10.08 -26.92 -21.40
CA ASN A 84 9.62 -28.32 -21.33
C ASN A 84 8.09 -28.41 -21.39
N GLN A 85 7.56 -28.52 -22.59
CA GLN A 85 6.12 -28.70 -22.80
C GLN A 85 5.57 -30.07 -22.32
N LYS A 86 6.46 -31.05 -22.02
CA LYS A 86 6.10 -32.36 -21.47
C LYS A 86 6.22 -32.44 -19.95
N ALA A 87 6.45 -31.29 -19.29
CA ALA A 87 6.48 -31.26 -17.83
C ALA A 87 5.16 -31.76 -17.23
N THR A 88 5.26 -32.52 -16.14
CA THR A 88 4.10 -33.06 -15.42
C THR A 88 3.79 -32.28 -14.14
N SER A 89 4.64 -31.31 -13.78
CA SER A 89 4.46 -30.40 -12.65
C SER A 89 5.28 -29.12 -12.88
N GLY A 90 4.93 -28.07 -12.16
CA GLY A 90 5.61 -26.77 -12.26
C GLY A 90 5.14 -25.91 -13.43
N TYR A 91 6.00 -25.03 -13.91
CA TYR A 91 5.64 -23.97 -14.85
C TYR A 91 6.37 -24.13 -16.17
N ASN A 92 5.67 -23.86 -17.27
CA ASN A 92 6.26 -23.76 -18.60
C ASN A 92 5.54 -22.69 -19.46
N PHE A 93 6.09 -22.35 -20.60
CA PHE A 93 5.51 -21.33 -21.49
C PHE A 93 4.18 -21.73 -22.12
N ALA A 94 3.87 -23.04 -22.23
CA ALA A 94 2.57 -23.47 -22.73
C ALA A 94 1.43 -23.24 -21.70
N HIS A 95 1.80 -23.03 -20.45
CA HIS A 95 0.88 -22.71 -19.35
C HIS A 95 1.17 -21.30 -18.82
N SER A 96 1.21 -20.34 -19.75
CA SER A 96 1.40 -18.93 -19.43
C SER A 96 0.58 -18.04 -20.36
N LEU A 97 0.28 -16.86 -19.88
CA LEU A 97 -0.37 -15.79 -20.63
C LEU A 97 0.33 -14.47 -20.32
N GLU A 98 0.54 -13.64 -21.32
CA GLU A 98 1.20 -12.33 -21.16
C GLU A 98 0.30 -11.17 -21.52
N SER A 99 0.52 -10.06 -20.82
CA SER A 99 0.07 -8.73 -21.20
C SER A 99 1.26 -7.80 -21.40
N GLU A 100 1.05 -6.51 -21.48
CA GLU A 100 2.13 -5.53 -21.69
C GLU A 100 3.16 -5.56 -20.55
N HIS A 101 2.70 -5.54 -19.30
CA HIS A 101 3.54 -5.38 -18.09
C HIS A 101 3.69 -6.65 -17.28
N PHE A 102 2.86 -7.67 -17.52
CA PHE A 102 2.78 -8.87 -16.69
C PHE A 102 2.85 -10.15 -17.49
N VAL A 103 3.22 -11.22 -16.80
CA VAL A 103 3.01 -12.60 -17.25
C VAL A 103 2.37 -13.40 -16.11
N VAL A 104 1.40 -14.22 -16.43
CA VAL A 104 0.84 -15.22 -15.50
C VAL A 104 1.30 -16.59 -15.94
N PHE A 105 1.90 -17.35 -15.01
CA PHE A 105 2.18 -18.78 -15.14
C PHE A 105 1.26 -19.56 -14.22
N TRP A 106 0.69 -20.66 -14.68
CA TRP A 106 -0.01 -21.60 -13.84
C TRP A 106 0.61 -22.99 -13.93
N ASP A 107 0.56 -23.73 -12.83
CA ASP A 107 1.14 -25.08 -12.79
C ASP A 107 0.47 -25.98 -13.83
N VAL A 108 1.27 -26.77 -14.55
CA VAL A 108 0.81 -27.63 -15.65
C VAL A 108 -0.28 -28.63 -15.24
N ARG A 109 -0.34 -29.00 -13.96
CA ARG A 109 -1.35 -29.88 -13.40
C ARG A 109 -2.78 -29.34 -13.46
N TYR A 110 -2.95 -28.04 -13.64
CA TYR A 110 -4.27 -27.44 -13.87
C TYR A 110 -4.78 -27.61 -15.30
N GLY A 111 -3.94 -28.12 -16.22
CA GLY A 111 -4.26 -28.21 -17.63
C GLY A 111 -4.02 -26.93 -18.39
N SER A 112 -4.24 -26.97 -19.71
CA SER A 112 -3.84 -25.88 -20.62
C SER A 112 -4.89 -24.76 -20.78
N ASN A 113 -6.06 -24.86 -20.17
CA ASN A 113 -7.11 -23.87 -20.33
C ASN A 113 -6.88 -22.65 -19.40
N PRO A 114 -6.49 -21.47 -19.92
CA PRO A 114 -6.24 -20.30 -19.10
C PRO A 114 -7.49 -19.74 -18.39
N ALA A 115 -8.68 -20.09 -18.88
CA ALA A 115 -9.95 -19.64 -18.31
C ALA A 115 -10.46 -20.58 -17.19
N LYS A 116 -9.80 -21.71 -16.95
CA LYS A 116 -10.26 -22.73 -16.00
C LYS A 116 -9.09 -23.31 -15.20
N ILE A 117 -8.50 -22.51 -14.36
CA ILE A 117 -7.43 -22.91 -13.43
C ILE A 117 -8.09 -23.27 -12.10
N GLN A 118 -8.23 -24.56 -11.82
CA GLN A 118 -9.01 -25.05 -10.69
C GLN A 118 -8.33 -26.24 -10.03
N TYR A 119 -8.19 -26.21 -8.70
CA TYR A 119 -7.74 -27.37 -7.94
C TYR A 119 -8.84 -28.45 -7.95
N PRO A 120 -8.53 -29.76 -8.20
CA PRO A 120 -9.54 -30.81 -8.26
C PRO A 120 -10.39 -30.88 -6.97
N GLY A 121 -11.71 -30.85 -7.14
CA GLY A 121 -12.65 -30.88 -6.01
C GLY A 121 -12.82 -29.57 -5.25
N ASP A 122 -12.18 -28.48 -5.70
CA ASP A 122 -12.41 -27.13 -5.17
C ASP A 122 -13.36 -26.35 -6.10
N GLY A 123 -14.24 -25.52 -5.52
CA GLY A 123 -15.16 -24.66 -6.27
C GLY A 123 -14.51 -23.40 -6.85
N ASN A 124 -13.28 -23.07 -6.46
CA ASN A 124 -12.60 -21.83 -6.87
C ASN A 124 -11.95 -22.01 -8.25
N VAL A 125 -12.42 -21.24 -9.22
CA VAL A 125 -11.91 -21.25 -10.61
C VAL A 125 -11.27 -19.93 -10.93
N ALA A 126 -9.93 -19.92 -11.03
CA ALA A 126 -9.19 -18.75 -11.50
C ALA A 126 -9.14 -18.70 -13.03
N ASN A 127 -8.99 -17.49 -13.56
CA ASN A 127 -8.87 -17.21 -14.99
C ASN A 127 -7.66 -16.29 -15.20
N ALA A 128 -6.67 -16.75 -15.96
CA ALA A 128 -5.45 -16.01 -16.24
C ALA A 128 -5.71 -14.65 -16.93
N ASN A 129 -6.74 -14.55 -17.78
CA ASN A 129 -7.10 -13.28 -18.41
C ASN A 129 -7.62 -12.29 -17.36
N THR A 130 -8.45 -12.73 -16.42
CA THR A 130 -8.94 -11.87 -15.33
C THR A 130 -7.80 -11.42 -14.42
N ILE A 131 -6.86 -12.31 -14.10
CA ILE A 131 -5.66 -11.96 -13.33
C ILE A 131 -4.88 -10.87 -14.04
N LEU A 132 -4.59 -11.01 -15.34
CA LEU A 132 -3.89 -10.00 -16.12
C LEU A 132 -4.67 -8.68 -16.23
N GLN A 133 -5.98 -8.72 -16.40
CA GLN A 133 -6.81 -7.50 -16.43
C GLN A 133 -6.73 -6.71 -15.11
N VAL A 134 -6.77 -7.39 -13.97
CA VAL A 134 -6.59 -6.75 -12.66
C VAL A 134 -5.17 -6.20 -12.54
N ALA A 135 -4.16 -6.98 -12.91
CA ALA A 135 -2.76 -6.59 -12.82
C ALA A 135 -2.46 -5.34 -13.71
N GLU A 136 -2.96 -5.31 -14.94
CA GLU A 136 -2.80 -4.13 -15.83
C GLU A 136 -3.55 -2.90 -15.28
N LYS A 137 -4.71 -3.09 -14.66
CA LYS A 137 -5.39 -1.99 -13.95
C LYS A 137 -4.53 -1.48 -12.77
N CYS A 138 -3.85 -2.39 -12.06
CA CYS A 138 -2.89 -2.02 -11.02
C CYS A 138 -1.75 -1.19 -11.60
N TRP A 139 -1.14 -1.64 -12.72
CA TRP A 139 -0.07 -0.86 -13.37
C TRP A 139 -0.52 0.56 -13.67
N LYS A 140 -1.65 0.69 -14.37
CA LYS A 140 -2.20 1.99 -14.75
C LYS A 140 -2.38 2.94 -13.56
N ILE A 141 -2.85 2.42 -12.44
CA ILE A 141 -3.13 3.22 -11.23
C ILE A 141 -1.87 3.39 -10.39
N TYR A 142 -1.10 2.33 -10.10
CA TYR A 142 0.04 2.39 -9.19
C TYR A 142 1.23 3.16 -9.78
N VAL A 143 1.42 3.07 -11.09
CA VAL A 143 2.43 3.87 -11.81
C VAL A 143 1.85 5.22 -12.22
N GLY A 144 0.74 5.22 -12.98
CA GLY A 144 0.23 6.41 -13.63
C GLY A 144 -0.41 7.44 -12.68
N GLU A 145 -1.02 7.00 -11.57
CA GLU A 145 -1.70 7.90 -10.64
C GLU A 145 -1.00 7.99 -9.28
N LEU A 146 -0.55 6.86 -8.75
CA LEU A 146 0.05 6.79 -7.41
C LEU A 146 1.57 6.98 -7.40
N GLY A 147 2.21 6.94 -8.56
CA GLY A 147 3.62 7.27 -8.70
C GLY A 147 4.58 6.32 -7.97
N PHE A 148 4.25 5.03 -7.82
CA PHE A 148 5.18 4.07 -7.21
C PHE A 148 6.44 3.86 -8.03
N LEU A 149 6.34 3.92 -9.36
CA LEU A 149 7.47 3.90 -10.28
C LEU A 149 7.39 5.09 -11.23
N GLU A 150 8.52 5.49 -11.78
CA GLU A 150 8.61 6.46 -12.86
C GLU A 150 9.04 5.73 -14.14
N GLU A 151 8.11 5.58 -15.07
CA GLU A 151 8.41 4.95 -16.38
C GLU A 151 9.57 5.64 -17.08
N GLY A 152 10.43 4.85 -17.68
CA GLY A 152 11.66 5.32 -18.34
C GLY A 152 12.83 5.59 -17.38
N LYS A 153 12.62 5.53 -16.06
CA LYS A 153 13.66 5.74 -15.06
C LYS A 153 13.92 4.52 -14.18
N SER A 154 12.93 3.64 -14.00
CA SER A 154 13.08 2.44 -13.19
C SER A 154 14.07 1.46 -13.81
N THR A 155 14.96 0.92 -13.00
CA THR A 155 15.92 -0.14 -13.43
C THR A 155 15.19 -1.42 -13.85
N THR A 156 13.94 -1.57 -13.46
CA THR A 156 13.09 -2.74 -13.74
C THR A 156 12.18 -2.57 -14.94
N ASP A 157 12.17 -1.40 -15.61
CA ASP A 157 11.25 -1.07 -16.71
C ASP A 157 11.29 -2.04 -17.91
N LYS A 158 12.40 -2.73 -18.09
CA LYS A 158 12.58 -3.69 -19.18
C LYS A 158 11.98 -5.07 -18.94
N TYR A 159 11.51 -5.35 -17.70
CA TYR A 159 11.00 -6.67 -17.34
C TYR A 159 9.50 -6.65 -17.06
N LYS A 160 8.84 -7.76 -17.39
CA LYS A 160 7.46 -8.02 -16.95
C LYS A 160 7.47 -8.52 -15.51
N ILE A 161 6.51 -8.09 -14.72
CA ILE A 161 6.21 -8.65 -13.40
C ILE A 161 5.61 -10.04 -13.60
N GLN A 162 5.99 -10.99 -12.77
CA GLN A 162 5.66 -12.40 -12.94
C GLN A 162 4.70 -12.87 -11.84
N LEU A 163 3.56 -13.38 -12.25
CA LEU A 163 2.52 -13.88 -11.39
C LEU A 163 2.40 -15.38 -11.56
N TYR A 164 2.37 -16.12 -10.47
CA TYR A 164 2.36 -17.57 -10.46
C TYR A 164 1.13 -18.11 -9.76
N VAL A 165 0.49 -19.11 -10.35
CA VAL A 165 -0.63 -19.87 -9.75
C VAL A 165 -0.12 -21.26 -9.37
N PRO A 166 0.34 -21.47 -8.12
CA PRO A 166 0.86 -22.73 -7.65
C PRO A 166 -0.24 -23.77 -7.49
N TYR A 167 0.10 -25.06 -7.73
CA TYR A 167 -0.84 -26.15 -7.56
C TYR A 167 -0.99 -26.53 -6.10
N GLN A 168 -1.91 -25.87 -5.42
CA GLN A 168 -2.26 -26.16 -4.03
C GLN A 168 -3.71 -25.77 -3.72
N LYS A 169 -4.32 -26.51 -2.77
CA LYS A 169 -5.69 -26.28 -2.32
C LYS A 169 -5.76 -25.17 -1.26
N ASP A 170 -4.87 -25.26 -0.28
CA ASP A 170 -4.88 -24.32 0.85
C ASP A 170 -4.49 -22.92 0.40
N TRP A 171 -5.04 -21.92 1.09
CA TRP A 171 -4.80 -20.52 0.81
C TRP A 171 -3.32 -20.21 0.61
N ARG A 172 -3.03 -19.53 -0.48
CA ARG A 172 -1.74 -18.90 -0.73
C ARG A 172 -1.92 -17.61 -1.48
N ALA A 173 -1.46 -16.53 -0.84
CA ALA A 173 -1.23 -15.24 -1.45
C ALA A 173 0.05 -14.68 -0.82
N ASP A 174 1.02 -14.37 -1.64
CA ASP A 174 2.27 -13.75 -1.24
C ASP A 174 2.91 -13.05 -2.43
N ALA A 175 3.69 -12.00 -2.18
CA ALA A 175 4.48 -11.38 -3.20
C ALA A 175 5.84 -10.91 -2.68
N SER A 176 6.77 -10.78 -3.60
CA SER A 176 8.14 -10.35 -3.32
C SER A 176 8.81 -9.79 -4.58
N GLY A 177 10.10 -9.51 -4.46
CA GLY A 177 10.97 -9.31 -5.60
C GLY A 177 11.89 -10.52 -5.81
N THR A 178 12.39 -10.68 -7.01
CA THR A 178 13.34 -11.74 -7.37
C THR A 178 14.46 -11.22 -8.27
N ASN A 179 15.68 -11.64 -7.98
CA ASN A 179 16.80 -11.43 -8.89
C ASN A 179 16.68 -12.37 -10.10
N GLY A 180 17.17 -11.92 -11.24
CA GLY A 180 17.37 -12.79 -12.39
C GLY A 180 18.62 -13.65 -12.26
N THR A 181 18.61 -14.83 -12.90
CA THR A 181 19.80 -15.72 -12.95
C THR A 181 21.01 -15.07 -13.62
N ASN A 182 20.77 -14.08 -14.50
CA ASN A 182 21.81 -13.34 -15.23
C ASN A 182 21.84 -11.85 -14.83
N GLY A 183 21.43 -11.55 -13.62
CA GLY A 183 21.28 -10.17 -13.14
C GLY A 183 19.90 -9.57 -13.47
N GLY A 184 19.67 -8.38 -12.97
CA GLY A 184 18.36 -7.71 -13.05
C GLY A 184 17.43 -8.10 -11.91
N PHE A 185 16.28 -7.44 -11.84
CA PHE A 185 15.29 -7.62 -10.78
C PHE A 185 13.88 -7.41 -11.31
N THR A 186 12.92 -8.18 -10.80
CA THR A 186 11.49 -7.98 -11.08
C THR A 186 10.63 -8.39 -9.89
N GLY A 187 9.37 -7.95 -9.89
CA GLY A 187 8.37 -8.41 -8.95
C GLY A 187 7.88 -9.82 -9.26
N ILE A 188 7.56 -10.57 -8.22
CA ILE A 188 6.99 -11.92 -8.30
C ILE A 188 5.84 -12.04 -7.31
N GLY A 189 4.68 -12.50 -7.77
CA GLY A 189 3.51 -12.74 -6.95
C GLY A 189 3.00 -14.18 -7.08
N HIS A 190 2.43 -14.71 -6.01
CA HIS A 190 1.83 -16.04 -5.97
C HIS A 190 0.42 -15.97 -5.41
N PHE A 191 -0.51 -16.62 -6.05
CA PHE A 191 -1.85 -16.83 -5.52
C PHE A 191 -2.45 -18.12 -6.11
N ASN A 192 -2.93 -19.02 -5.24
CA ASN A 192 -3.65 -20.18 -5.69
C ASN A 192 -5.05 -19.78 -6.23
N PRO A 193 -5.82 -20.69 -6.87
CA PRO A 193 -7.13 -20.32 -7.42
C PRO A 193 -8.09 -19.71 -6.40
N TRP A 194 -8.08 -20.16 -5.15
CA TRP A 194 -8.89 -19.58 -4.08
C TRP A 194 -8.52 -18.12 -3.81
N ALA A 195 -7.24 -17.82 -3.59
CA ALA A 195 -6.77 -16.46 -3.37
C ALA A 195 -7.02 -15.55 -4.59
N ALA A 196 -6.83 -16.07 -5.81
CA ALA A 196 -7.04 -15.31 -7.04
C ALA A 196 -8.49 -14.83 -7.23
N VAL A 197 -9.49 -15.59 -6.75
CA VAL A 197 -10.91 -15.21 -6.86
C VAL A 197 -11.44 -14.53 -5.61
N ALA A 198 -10.69 -14.61 -4.51
CA ALA A 198 -11.10 -14.06 -3.24
C ALA A 198 -11.34 -12.56 -3.34
N ARG A 199 -12.37 -12.10 -2.65
CA ARG A 199 -12.74 -10.68 -2.59
C ARG A 199 -12.87 -10.03 -3.98
N GLY A 200 -13.22 -10.83 -5.04
CA GLY A 200 -13.41 -10.39 -6.41
C GLY A 200 -12.13 -9.86 -7.08
N GLY A 201 -10.97 -10.37 -6.70
CA GLY A 201 -9.66 -9.98 -7.24
C GLY A 201 -8.91 -8.93 -6.42
N HIS A 202 -9.46 -8.47 -5.29
CA HIS A 202 -8.76 -7.56 -4.38
C HIS A 202 -7.42 -8.14 -3.92
N THR A 203 -7.37 -9.45 -3.62
CA THR A 203 -6.12 -10.13 -3.25
C THR A 203 -5.06 -10.04 -4.35
N ILE A 204 -5.44 -10.15 -5.62
CA ILE A 204 -4.49 -9.95 -6.73
C ILE A 204 -3.91 -8.53 -6.68
N ALA A 205 -4.77 -7.52 -6.50
CA ALA A 205 -4.32 -6.13 -6.45
C ALA A 205 -3.41 -5.86 -5.24
N HIS A 206 -3.69 -6.46 -4.09
CA HIS A 206 -2.88 -6.42 -2.88
C HIS A 206 -1.48 -7.00 -3.14
N GLU A 207 -1.38 -8.22 -3.65
CA GLU A 207 -0.09 -8.87 -3.94
C GLU A 207 0.69 -8.12 -5.04
N VAL A 208 0.00 -7.63 -6.07
CA VAL A 208 0.63 -6.77 -7.07
C VAL A 208 1.17 -5.50 -6.41
N GLY A 209 0.48 -4.93 -5.41
CA GLY A 209 0.96 -3.81 -4.61
C GLY A 209 2.33 -4.11 -3.97
N HIS A 210 2.47 -5.28 -3.34
CA HIS A 210 3.76 -5.71 -2.79
C HIS A 210 4.86 -5.79 -3.86
N THR A 211 4.56 -6.28 -5.07
CA THR A 211 5.59 -6.31 -6.13
C THR A 211 6.14 -4.91 -6.40
N PHE A 212 5.29 -3.87 -6.41
CA PHE A 212 5.73 -2.48 -6.59
C PHE A 212 6.58 -1.97 -5.44
N GLN A 213 6.28 -2.33 -4.20
CA GLN A 213 7.09 -2.01 -3.04
C GLN A 213 8.52 -2.56 -3.18
N TYR A 214 8.67 -3.81 -3.66
CA TYR A 214 9.97 -4.41 -3.96
C TYR A 214 10.67 -3.77 -5.16
N LEU A 215 9.94 -3.37 -6.21
CA LEU A 215 10.51 -2.69 -7.37
C LEU A 215 11.09 -1.32 -6.97
N VAL A 216 10.38 -0.56 -6.13
CA VAL A 216 10.87 0.69 -5.56
C VAL A 216 12.15 0.45 -4.75
N SER A 217 12.17 -0.59 -3.92
CA SER A 217 13.36 -0.94 -3.14
C SER A 217 14.55 -1.28 -4.05
N ALA A 218 14.32 -1.97 -5.16
CA ALA A 218 15.35 -2.25 -6.15
C ALA A 218 15.89 -0.97 -6.82
N ASP A 219 15.02 0.00 -7.12
CA ASP A 219 15.42 1.27 -7.71
C ASP A 219 16.21 2.15 -6.73
N LEU A 220 15.91 2.08 -5.44
CA LEU A 220 16.68 2.75 -4.38
C LEU A 220 18.06 2.12 -4.17
N GLY A 221 18.28 0.91 -4.67
CA GLY A 221 19.52 0.18 -4.59
C GLY A 221 19.66 -0.70 -3.35
N THR A 222 20.83 -1.33 -3.23
CA THR A 222 21.17 -2.20 -2.11
C THR A 222 22.01 -1.47 -1.06
N ASP A 223 22.07 -1.99 0.18
CA ASP A 223 22.90 -1.49 1.28
C ASP A 223 24.41 -1.73 1.10
N GLY A 224 24.81 -2.21 -0.06
CA GLY A 224 26.21 -2.62 -0.33
C GLY A 224 26.52 -4.06 0.06
N ALA A 225 25.67 -4.71 0.86
CA ALA A 225 25.75 -6.15 1.21
C ALA A 225 24.87 -7.03 0.30
N GLY A 226 24.22 -6.42 -0.71
CA GLY A 226 23.31 -7.12 -1.62
C GLY A 226 21.90 -7.28 -1.09
N HIS A 227 21.58 -6.72 0.06
CA HIS A 227 20.24 -6.70 0.60
C HIS A 227 19.44 -5.52 0.01
N LEU A 228 18.16 -5.72 -0.25
CA LEU A 228 17.23 -4.66 -0.62
C LEU A 228 16.82 -3.90 0.65
N ASP A 229 17.74 -3.16 1.21
CA ASP A 229 17.58 -2.54 2.53
C ASP A 229 17.01 -1.13 2.48
N ARG A 230 16.66 -0.68 1.30
CA ARG A 230 16.10 0.64 1.12
C ARG A 230 14.63 0.54 0.78
N GLY A 231 13.87 1.36 1.38
CA GLY A 231 12.43 1.26 1.46
C GLY A 231 12.04 0.76 2.84
N TRP A 232 10.85 1.07 3.26
CA TRP A 232 10.37 0.73 4.59
C TRP A 232 10.21 -0.79 4.75
N ARG A 233 11.32 -1.50 4.92
CA ARG A 233 11.30 -2.87 5.42
C ARG A 233 10.74 -2.95 6.82
N TRP A 234 10.71 -1.82 7.45
CA TRP A 234 10.48 -1.65 8.84
C TRP A 234 9.04 -1.22 9.04
N GLY A 235 8.17 -2.16 9.21
CA GLY A 235 7.00 -1.93 10.01
C GLY A 235 7.39 -2.10 11.47
N TRP A 236 6.57 -1.67 12.35
CA TRP A 236 6.63 -2.04 13.72
C TRP A 236 6.19 -3.51 13.80
N GLY A 237 7.09 -4.41 13.67
CA GLY A 237 6.83 -5.80 13.70
C GLY A 237 8.11 -6.57 13.71
N GLY A 238 8.35 -7.35 14.69
CA GLY A 238 9.42 -8.32 14.66
C GLY A 238 9.03 -9.42 13.66
N GLY A 239 9.99 -9.99 13.02
CA GLY A 239 9.77 -11.10 12.12
C GLY A 239 9.55 -10.68 10.67
N SER A 240 8.79 -11.48 9.96
CA SER A 240 8.49 -11.28 8.55
C SER A 240 7.43 -10.21 8.30
N ASP A 241 6.77 -9.74 9.35
CA ASP A 241 5.60 -8.91 9.24
C ASP A 241 5.98 -7.45 9.24
N ASN A 242 5.31 -6.71 8.38
CA ASN A 242 5.62 -5.34 8.09
C ASN A 242 4.32 -4.56 7.98
N GLY A 243 3.91 -3.99 9.11
CA GLY A 243 2.62 -3.32 9.24
C GLY A 243 2.37 -2.28 8.16
N TRP A 244 3.39 -1.50 7.81
CA TRP A 244 3.23 -0.49 6.77
C TRP A 244 3.16 -1.07 5.35
N TRP A 245 3.88 -2.14 5.06
CA TRP A 245 3.82 -2.81 3.76
C TRP A 245 2.43 -3.36 3.50
N GLU A 246 1.86 -4.04 4.45
CA GLU A 246 0.50 -4.59 4.37
C GLU A 246 -0.56 -3.50 4.28
N SER A 247 -0.45 -2.49 5.15
CA SER A 247 -1.33 -1.33 5.12
C SER A 247 -1.33 -0.62 3.77
N CYS A 248 -0.15 -0.44 3.19
CA CYS A 248 -0.02 0.21 1.89
C CYS A 248 -0.56 -0.68 0.75
N ALA A 249 -0.32 -2.00 0.79
CA ALA A 249 -0.83 -2.92 -0.21
C ALA A 249 -2.37 -2.99 -0.20
N ASP A 250 -3.00 -2.98 0.98
CA ASP A 250 -4.45 -2.89 1.09
C ASP A 250 -4.98 -1.53 0.62
N TRP A 251 -4.33 -0.42 1.01
CA TRP A 251 -4.69 0.89 0.48
C TRP A 251 -4.60 0.93 -1.05
N GLN A 252 -3.51 0.40 -1.64
CA GLN A 252 -3.36 0.27 -3.09
C GLN A 252 -4.50 -0.55 -3.71
N ALA A 253 -4.84 -1.70 -3.12
CA ALA A 253 -5.93 -2.54 -3.59
C ALA A 253 -7.30 -1.83 -3.53
N TYR A 254 -7.54 -0.99 -2.53
CA TYR A 254 -8.75 -0.16 -2.47
C TYR A 254 -8.77 0.96 -3.53
N GLN A 255 -7.64 1.35 -4.09
CA GLN A 255 -7.64 2.25 -5.25
C GLN A 255 -8.11 1.53 -6.53
N ILE A 256 -7.99 0.19 -6.59
CA ILE A 256 -8.50 -0.65 -7.68
C ILE A 256 -9.97 -1.03 -7.45
N PHE A 257 -10.33 -1.32 -6.20
CA PHE A 257 -11.65 -1.77 -5.75
C PHE A 257 -12.23 -0.85 -4.67
N PRO A 258 -12.52 0.43 -5.02
CA PRO A 258 -12.88 1.45 -4.02
C PRO A 258 -14.13 1.12 -3.23
N ASP A 259 -15.10 0.41 -3.81
CA ASP A 259 -16.35 0.03 -3.15
C ASP A 259 -16.14 -0.95 -2.00
N ARG A 260 -14.98 -1.64 -1.97
CA ARG A 260 -14.66 -2.58 -0.89
C ARG A 260 -14.15 -1.93 0.37
N GLN A 261 -13.53 -0.76 0.28
CA GLN A 261 -12.86 -0.09 1.40
C GLN A 261 -13.73 0.06 2.66
N PHE A 262 -15.02 0.28 2.46
CA PHE A 262 -15.99 0.48 3.55
C PHE A 262 -17.09 -0.58 3.60
N THR A 263 -17.08 -1.57 2.71
CA THR A 263 -18.02 -2.69 2.66
C THR A 263 -17.38 -4.03 3.00
N ASP A 264 -16.06 -4.10 2.95
CA ASP A 264 -15.29 -5.25 3.40
C ASP A 264 -15.33 -5.30 4.93
N GLY A 265 -16.26 -6.09 5.46
CA GLY A 265 -16.59 -6.08 6.88
C GLY A 265 -15.40 -6.39 7.78
N GLU A 266 -14.52 -7.29 7.37
CA GLU A 266 -13.43 -7.76 8.21
C GLU A 266 -12.42 -6.67 8.56
N TYR A 267 -11.85 -5.99 7.59
CA TYR A 267 -10.79 -5.00 7.84
C TYR A 267 -11.35 -3.67 8.36
N PHE A 268 -12.54 -3.28 7.91
CA PHE A 268 -13.16 -2.09 8.48
C PHE A 268 -13.56 -2.32 9.95
N GLU A 269 -14.08 -3.48 10.30
CA GLU A 269 -14.36 -3.83 11.71
C GLU A 269 -13.08 -3.87 12.54
N GLN A 270 -11.99 -4.44 12.03
CA GLN A 270 -10.69 -4.36 12.69
C GLN A 270 -10.22 -2.92 12.89
N HIS A 271 -10.42 -2.04 11.91
CA HIS A 271 -10.12 -0.63 12.04
C HIS A 271 -10.89 0.00 13.21
N LEU A 272 -12.20 -0.24 13.26
CA LEU A 272 -13.03 0.24 14.39
C LEU A 272 -12.62 -0.34 15.74
N GLU A 273 -12.00 -1.52 15.75
CA GLU A 273 -11.55 -2.19 16.99
C GLU A 273 -10.15 -1.77 17.41
N LYS A 274 -9.26 -1.47 16.49
CA LYS A 274 -7.82 -1.41 16.76
C LYS A 274 -7.18 -0.04 16.51
N HIS A 275 -7.93 1.00 16.13
CA HIS A 275 -7.37 2.33 15.85
C HIS A 275 -6.72 3.03 17.07
N HIS A 276 -6.80 2.45 18.27
CA HIS A 276 -6.05 2.89 19.44
C HIS A 276 -4.59 2.42 19.43
N LEU A 277 -4.26 1.43 18.59
CA LEU A 277 -2.90 0.93 18.45
C LEU A 277 -2.02 1.94 17.66
N ASN A 278 -0.72 1.79 17.82
CA ASN A 278 0.25 2.57 17.05
C ASN A 278 -0.03 2.46 15.55
N LEU A 279 0.14 3.58 14.82
CA LEU A 279 -0.08 3.65 13.37
C LEU A 279 0.65 2.54 12.58
N LEU A 280 1.83 2.14 13.05
CA LEU A 280 2.66 1.12 12.40
C LEU A 280 2.56 -0.27 13.07
N HIS A 281 1.62 -0.45 14.00
CA HIS A 281 1.49 -1.70 14.76
C HIS A 281 1.01 -2.85 13.88
N ASP A 282 1.67 -4.01 14.02
CA ASP A 282 1.44 -5.18 13.19
C ASP A 282 0.07 -5.81 13.35
N ASP A 283 -0.52 -5.76 14.55
CA ASP A 283 -1.82 -6.40 14.86
C ASP A 283 -3.01 -5.84 14.05
N TRP A 284 -2.86 -4.69 13.42
CA TRP A 284 -3.91 -4.12 12.57
C TRP A 284 -3.40 -3.70 11.18
N ARG A 285 -2.31 -4.31 10.74
CA ARG A 285 -1.61 -3.99 9.49
C ARG A 285 -2.50 -3.91 8.25
N TYR A 286 -3.54 -4.72 8.17
CA TYR A 286 -4.54 -4.67 7.09
C TYR A 286 -5.63 -3.61 7.29
N ALA A 287 -5.73 -3.04 8.48
CA ALA A 287 -6.82 -2.16 8.89
C ALA A 287 -6.39 -0.71 9.16
N CYS A 288 -5.08 -0.39 9.10
CA CYS A 288 -4.57 0.95 9.37
C CYS A 288 -4.44 1.84 8.12
N CYS A 289 -4.91 1.38 6.97
CA CYS A 289 -4.68 2.00 5.66
C CYS A 289 -5.40 3.35 5.44
N TYR A 290 -6.43 3.68 6.21
CA TYR A 290 -7.35 4.79 5.92
C TYR A 290 -6.72 6.18 6.02
N ILE A 291 -5.68 6.37 6.82
CA ILE A 291 -4.97 7.67 6.93
C ILE A 291 -4.24 8.05 5.63
N GLN A 292 -3.92 7.07 4.78
CA GLN A 292 -3.24 7.30 3.52
C GLN A 292 -4.11 8.08 2.53
N ASP A 293 -5.44 7.92 2.59
CA ASP A 293 -6.37 8.74 1.78
C ASP A 293 -6.30 10.21 2.20
N TRP A 294 -6.19 10.51 3.51
CA TRP A 294 -5.99 11.87 4.00
C TRP A 294 -4.65 12.46 3.55
N TRP A 295 -3.57 11.70 3.65
CA TRP A 295 -2.27 12.17 3.21
C TRP A 295 -2.24 12.46 1.71
N CYS A 296 -2.90 11.65 0.90
CA CYS A 296 -3.06 11.91 -0.53
C CYS A 296 -3.97 13.12 -0.82
N MET A 297 -5.03 13.33 -0.05
CA MET A 297 -5.85 14.53 -0.16
C MET A 297 -5.03 15.80 0.12
N LYS A 298 -4.13 15.76 1.10
CA LYS A 298 -3.33 16.90 1.54
C LYS A 298 -2.16 17.22 0.60
N TYR A 299 -1.47 16.19 0.09
CA TYR A 299 -0.18 16.34 -0.60
C TYR A 299 -0.18 15.88 -2.05
N GLY A 300 -1.31 15.43 -2.56
CA GLY A 300 -1.46 14.94 -3.93
C GLY A 300 -1.61 13.42 -4.02
N ARG A 301 -2.27 13.00 -5.08
CA ARG A 301 -2.64 11.59 -5.33
C ARG A 301 -1.45 10.64 -5.31
N ASP A 302 -0.27 11.11 -5.70
CA ASP A 302 0.98 10.37 -5.78
C ASP A 302 1.81 10.40 -4.50
N PHE A 303 1.31 11.02 -3.43
CA PHE A 303 2.11 11.27 -2.23
C PHE A 303 2.68 9.99 -1.60
N ILE A 304 1.88 8.93 -1.50
CA ILE A 304 2.34 7.65 -0.92
C ILE A 304 3.42 7.02 -1.79
N GLY A 305 3.25 6.99 -3.12
CA GLY A 305 4.27 6.49 -4.03
C GLY A 305 5.58 7.30 -3.94
N ARG A 306 5.48 8.63 -3.84
CA ARG A 306 6.66 9.49 -3.60
C ARG A 306 7.33 9.18 -2.27
N MET A 307 6.58 8.98 -1.19
CA MET A 307 7.14 8.58 0.09
C MET A 307 7.97 7.30 -0.04
N TRP A 308 7.45 6.28 -0.75
CA TRP A 308 8.19 5.05 -1.03
C TRP A 308 9.48 5.30 -1.81
N ARG A 309 9.44 6.13 -2.85
CA ARG A 309 10.61 6.44 -3.69
C ARG A 309 11.64 7.34 -3.01
N GLU A 310 11.23 8.16 -2.06
CA GLU A 310 12.08 9.14 -1.40
C GLU A 310 12.57 8.71 -0.02
N THR A 311 12.16 7.54 0.48
CA THR A 311 12.64 7.02 1.77
C THR A 311 14.16 6.84 1.79
N LYS A 312 14.77 7.02 2.96
CA LYS A 312 16.20 6.80 3.18
C LYS A 312 16.42 5.56 4.04
N SER A 313 17.59 4.96 3.91
CA SER A 313 17.99 3.84 4.76
C SER A 313 17.86 4.19 6.23
N GLY A 314 17.20 3.32 7.01
CA GLY A 314 16.98 3.49 8.44
C GLY A 314 15.83 4.40 8.83
N GLU A 315 15.13 5.03 7.88
CA GLU A 315 13.89 5.75 8.17
C GLU A 315 12.70 4.80 8.27
N ASP A 316 11.74 5.16 9.10
CA ASP A 316 10.38 4.62 9.04
C ASP A 316 9.43 5.60 8.33
N PRO A 317 8.16 5.23 8.09
CA PRO A 317 7.20 6.11 7.41
C PRO A 317 6.99 7.46 8.08
N VAL A 318 7.03 7.54 9.42
CA VAL A 318 6.87 8.78 10.16
C VAL A 318 8.07 9.71 9.91
N GLN A 319 9.28 9.18 9.99
CA GLN A 319 10.50 9.94 9.74
C GLN A 319 10.56 10.45 8.30
N THR A 320 10.21 9.59 7.33
CA THR A 320 10.15 9.97 5.91
C THR A 320 9.13 11.10 5.70
N TYR A 321 7.92 10.96 6.27
CA TYR A 321 6.87 11.99 6.18
C TYR A 321 7.35 13.34 6.73
N ILE A 322 7.90 13.35 7.93
CA ILE A 322 8.41 14.55 8.59
C ILE A 322 9.49 15.23 7.73
N ARG A 323 10.45 14.45 7.23
CA ARG A 323 11.55 14.96 6.41
C ARG A 323 11.06 15.53 5.07
N MET A 324 10.24 14.79 4.34
CA MET A 324 9.75 15.19 3.03
C MET A 324 8.96 16.50 3.09
N ASN A 325 8.14 16.65 4.11
CA ASN A 325 7.29 17.81 4.28
C ASN A 325 7.96 18.93 5.12
N LYS A 326 9.24 18.74 5.54
CA LYS A 326 10.01 19.70 6.33
C LYS A 326 9.31 20.11 7.63
N LEU A 327 8.66 19.17 8.28
CA LEU A 327 7.92 19.36 9.52
C LEU A 327 8.82 19.14 10.73
N ASN A 328 8.43 19.70 11.86
CA ASN A 328 8.86 19.21 13.16
C ASN A 328 7.83 18.21 13.73
N GLN A 329 8.16 17.61 14.88
CA GLN A 329 7.29 16.62 15.51
C GLN A 329 5.90 17.15 15.87
N ALA A 330 5.82 18.37 16.37
CA ALA A 330 4.55 18.99 16.73
C ALA A 330 3.65 19.21 15.51
N GLN A 331 4.22 19.70 14.42
CA GLN A 331 3.52 19.90 13.16
C GLN A 331 3.02 18.57 12.56
N PHE A 332 3.85 17.51 12.61
CA PHE A 332 3.40 16.18 12.20
C PHE A 332 2.22 15.69 13.04
N ASN A 333 2.29 15.85 14.36
CA ASN A 333 1.19 15.50 15.27
C ASN A 333 -0.09 16.27 14.95
N ASP A 334 0.03 17.56 14.63
CA ASP A 334 -1.12 18.41 14.29
C ASP A 334 -1.76 17.96 12.96
N GLU A 335 -0.96 17.64 11.94
CA GLU A 335 -1.46 17.14 10.66
C GLU A 335 -2.10 15.77 10.79
N LEU A 336 -1.53 14.89 11.59
CA LEU A 336 -2.09 13.56 11.84
C LEU A 336 -3.42 13.67 12.59
N MET A 337 -3.50 14.53 13.60
CA MET A 337 -4.74 14.83 14.34
C MET A 337 -5.82 15.39 13.42
N GLU A 338 -5.47 16.29 12.50
CA GLU A 338 -6.41 16.78 11.48
C GLU A 338 -7.00 15.63 10.68
N GLY A 339 -6.18 14.67 10.25
CA GLY A 339 -6.63 13.48 9.55
C GLY A 339 -7.65 12.67 10.37
N TYR A 340 -7.37 12.43 11.65
CA TYR A 340 -8.28 11.68 12.52
C TYR A 340 -9.58 12.42 12.82
N MET A 341 -9.52 13.74 12.96
CA MET A 341 -10.72 14.56 13.07
C MET A 341 -11.59 14.46 11.80
N ARG A 342 -10.99 14.44 10.61
CA ARG A 342 -11.70 14.23 9.35
C ARG A 342 -12.27 12.82 9.24
N MET A 343 -11.55 11.81 9.72
CA MET A 343 -12.02 10.43 9.74
C MET A 343 -13.23 10.22 10.68
N ALA A 344 -13.44 11.06 11.69
CA ALA A 344 -14.64 11.01 12.53
C ALA A 344 -15.94 11.13 11.71
N THR A 345 -15.90 11.86 10.62
CA THR A 345 -17.02 12.03 9.67
C THR A 345 -16.68 11.62 8.24
N TRP A 346 -15.53 10.98 8.04
CA TRP A 346 -14.97 10.60 6.74
C TRP A 346 -14.90 11.78 5.75
N ASP A 347 -14.54 12.96 6.26
CA ASP A 347 -14.40 14.19 5.46
C ASP A 347 -13.11 14.21 4.65
N ILE A 348 -12.95 13.22 3.79
CA ILE A 348 -11.79 13.04 2.92
C ILE A 348 -12.31 12.89 1.49
N ASP A 349 -11.74 13.68 0.57
CA ASP A 349 -12.11 13.64 -0.83
C ASP A 349 -11.87 12.23 -1.42
N GLY A 350 -12.77 11.81 -2.29
CA GLY A 350 -12.72 10.48 -2.87
C GLY A 350 -13.25 9.34 -1.99
N VAL A 351 -13.38 9.51 -0.66
CA VAL A 351 -13.96 8.49 0.23
C VAL A 351 -15.26 8.92 0.90
N ARG A 352 -15.52 10.22 1.03
CA ARG A 352 -16.66 10.79 1.77
C ARG A 352 -17.99 10.13 1.45
N ASP A 353 -18.32 10.00 0.18
CA ASP A 353 -19.61 9.42 -0.24
C ASP A 353 -19.70 7.91 0.02
N ARG A 354 -18.61 7.20 -0.14
CA ARG A 354 -18.54 5.76 0.12
C ARG A 354 -18.60 5.43 1.61
N ALA A 355 -18.05 6.32 2.45
CA ALA A 355 -17.92 6.11 3.88
C ALA A 355 -19.05 6.69 4.74
N LYS A 356 -19.94 7.54 4.18
CA LYS A 356 -20.99 8.25 4.95
C LYS A 356 -21.88 7.33 5.79
N HIS A 357 -22.11 6.09 5.36
CA HIS A 357 -22.91 5.11 6.08
C HIS A 357 -22.18 4.51 7.30
N ARG A 358 -20.88 4.78 7.44
CA ARG A 358 -20.02 4.34 8.56
C ARG A 358 -19.86 5.39 9.66
N ILE A 359 -20.37 6.62 9.44
CA ILE A 359 -20.30 7.70 10.45
C ILE A 359 -21.03 7.27 11.73
N GLY A 360 -20.37 7.43 12.86
CA GLY A 360 -20.92 7.10 14.18
C GLY A 360 -20.77 5.63 14.62
N GLN A 361 -20.07 4.79 13.83
CA GLN A 361 -19.86 3.38 14.17
C GLN A 361 -18.65 3.12 15.09
N HIS A 362 -17.97 4.19 15.53
CA HIS A 362 -16.84 4.05 16.46
C HIS A 362 -17.28 3.43 17.79
N LYS A 363 -16.46 2.50 18.31
CA LYS A 363 -16.75 1.78 19.53
C LYS A 363 -16.43 2.63 20.77
N LYS A 364 -17.22 2.46 21.83
CA LYS A 364 -16.94 3.12 23.10
C LYS A 364 -15.61 2.64 23.68
N ARG A 365 -14.76 3.58 24.09
CA ARG A 365 -13.41 3.33 24.62
C ARG A 365 -13.18 3.87 26.01
N LEU A 366 -14.11 4.68 26.51
CA LEU A 366 -14.00 5.32 27.79
C LEU A 366 -14.88 4.61 28.81
N LYS A 367 -14.31 4.28 29.96
CA LYS A 367 -15.07 3.85 31.13
C LYS A 367 -15.49 5.05 31.97
N THR A 368 -16.64 4.94 32.59
CA THR A 368 -17.14 5.94 33.55
C THR A 368 -16.41 5.81 34.86
N VAL A 369 -15.78 6.88 35.32
CA VAL A 369 -15.14 7.00 36.63
C VAL A 369 -16.14 7.60 37.64
N ASN A 370 -16.82 8.68 37.25
CA ASN A 370 -17.82 9.35 38.06
C ASN A 370 -19.00 9.81 37.19
N THR A 371 -20.16 9.21 37.37
CA THR A 371 -21.36 9.51 36.60
C THR A 371 -21.90 10.92 36.86
N THR A 372 -21.91 11.35 38.12
CA THR A 372 -22.45 12.65 38.53
C THR A 372 -21.60 13.80 38.00
N GLN A 373 -20.28 13.65 38.05
CA GLN A 373 -19.34 14.65 37.57
C GLN A 373 -19.00 14.45 36.09
N ARG A 374 -19.54 13.40 35.43
CA ARG A 374 -19.27 13.05 34.00
C ARG A 374 -17.77 12.87 33.72
N ILE A 375 -17.06 12.19 34.65
CA ILE A 375 -15.63 11.89 34.48
C ILE A 375 -15.48 10.49 33.89
N TYR A 376 -14.65 10.42 32.89
CA TYR A 376 -14.35 9.20 32.12
C TYR A 376 -12.84 9.01 32.02
N SER A 377 -12.38 7.77 31.89
CA SER A 377 -10.97 7.46 31.65
C SER A 377 -10.82 6.35 30.62
N THR A 378 -9.63 6.24 30.07
CA THR A 378 -9.22 5.10 29.22
C THR A 378 -9.19 3.81 30.04
N GLU A 379 -9.17 2.67 29.33
CA GLU A 379 -8.90 1.35 29.90
C GLU A 379 -7.59 0.80 29.31
N PRO A 380 -6.77 0.04 30.04
CA PRO A 380 -5.49 -0.46 29.56
C PRO A 380 -5.60 -1.24 28.24
N ALA A 381 -6.63 -2.07 28.08
CA ALA A 381 -6.82 -2.91 26.90
C ALA A 381 -7.06 -2.11 25.59
N THR A 382 -7.55 -0.89 25.70
CA THR A 382 -7.85 -0.03 24.53
C THR A 382 -7.23 1.35 24.68
N CYS A 383 -6.19 1.49 25.50
CA CYS A 383 -5.48 2.75 25.67
C CYS A 383 -4.76 3.15 24.36
N ILE A 384 -4.83 4.42 24.04
CA ILE A 384 -4.13 4.94 22.85
C ILE A 384 -2.62 4.78 23.00
N GLN A 385 -2.00 4.35 21.92
CA GLN A 385 -0.55 4.22 21.75
C GLN A 385 -0.01 5.41 20.94
N ASN A 386 1.27 5.40 20.57
CA ASN A 386 1.85 6.41 19.69
C ASN A 386 1.06 6.48 18.37
N TYR A 387 0.54 7.67 18.07
CA TYR A 387 -0.26 7.91 16.86
C TYR A 387 -1.56 7.09 16.77
N GLY A 388 -1.86 6.29 17.79
CA GLY A 388 -3.19 5.70 17.95
C GLY A 388 -4.20 6.74 18.41
N TYR A 389 -5.49 6.51 18.20
CA TYR A 389 -6.50 7.50 18.49
C TYR A 389 -7.82 6.91 18.98
N HIS A 390 -8.61 7.74 19.63
CA HIS A 390 -10.00 7.48 19.97
C HIS A 390 -10.90 8.47 19.25
N ILE A 391 -11.99 7.99 18.68
CA ILE A 391 -13.12 8.79 18.23
C ILE A 391 -14.32 8.35 19.08
N THR A 392 -14.72 9.20 20.01
CA THR A 392 -15.81 8.91 20.95
C THR A 392 -17.09 9.56 20.45
N ASN A 393 -18.14 8.76 20.27
CA ASN A 393 -19.48 9.28 19.97
C ASN A 393 -20.04 9.99 21.20
N MET A 394 -20.53 11.21 21.02
CA MET A 394 -21.02 12.08 22.08
C MET A 394 -22.52 12.35 21.96
N GLN A 395 -23.17 12.57 23.09
CA GLN A 395 -24.56 13.04 23.10
C GLN A 395 -24.65 14.36 22.35
N ARG A 396 -25.63 14.45 21.44
CA ARG A 396 -25.84 15.62 20.59
C ARG A 396 -26.41 16.79 21.37
N PRO A 397 -25.73 17.94 21.40
CA PRO A 397 -26.21 19.13 22.06
C PRO A 397 -27.21 19.89 21.16
N LYS A 398 -27.88 20.89 21.73
CA LYS A 398 -28.70 21.84 20.97
C LYS A 398 -27.80 22.83 20.22
N ALA A 399 -28.32 23.43 19.16
CA ALA A 399 -27.68 24.56 18.51
C ALA A 399 -27.43 25.70 19.54
N GLY A 400 -26.36 26.44 19.37
CA GLY A 400 -25.90 27.49 20.30
C GLY A 400 -25.21 26.97 21.57
N THR A 401 -25.22 25.67 21.84
CA THR A 401 -24.54 25.10 23.02
C THR A 401 -23.02 25.10 22.86
N VAL A 402 -22.29 25.50 23.90
CA VAL A 402 -20.84 25.32 24.00
C VAL A 402 -20.56 24.03 24.76
N VAL A 403 -20.07 23.00 24.09
CA VAL A 403 -19.62 21.77 24.75
C VAL A 403 -18.18 21.92 25.19
N LYS A 404 -17.80 21.31 26.33
CA LYS A 404 -16.45 21.34 26.85
C LYS A 404 -15.96 19.96 27.28
N ALA A 405 -14.63 19.79 27.15
CA ALA A 405 -13.92 18.62 27.66
C ALA A 405 -12.70 19.10 28.46
N HIS A 406 -12.75 18.93 29.77
CA HIS A 406 -11.60 19.15 30.67
C HIS A 406 -10.74 17.91 30.65
N PHE A 407 -9.63 17.97 29.93
CA PHE A 407 -8.74 16.86 29.65
C PHE A 407 -7.56 16.83 30.61
N LYS A 408 -7.17 15.61 31.00
CA LYS A 408 -5.97 15.35 31.78
C LYS A 408 -5.26 14.10 31.29
N GLY A 409 -4.08 14.30 30.71
CA GLY A 409 -3.17 13.20 30.34
C GLY A 409 -2.47 12.62 31.58
N LEU A 410 -2.37 11.31 31.63
CA LEU A 410 -1.82 10.58 32.78
C LEU A 410 -0.47 9.96 32.38
N THR A 411 0.57 10.16 33.21
CA THR A 411 1.93 9.64 32.94
C THR A 411 2.41 8.62 33.99
N ASP A 412 1.61 8.40 35.03
CA ASP A 412 1.97 7.52 36.16
C ASP A 412 0.76 6.69 36.64
N ALA A 413 -0.23 6.47 35.75
CA ALA A 413 -1.39 5.66 36.11
C ALA A 413 -1.00 4.17 36.16
N GLU A 414 -1.49 3.49 37.20
CA GLU A 414 -1.24 2.07 37.41
C GLU A 414 -1.94 1.22 36.32
N GLY A 415 -1.29 0.15 35.89
CA GLY A 415 -1.83 -0.80 34.91
C GLY A 415 -1.60 -0.41 33.45
N TYR A 416 -0.86 0.67 33.18
CA TYR A 416 -0.50 1.11 31.83
C TYR A 416 1.00 0.94 31.56
N HIS A 417 1.35 0.82 30.28
CA HIS A 417 2.72 0.68 29.83
C HIS A 417 3.36 2.04 29.52
N TYR A 418 4.49 2.32 30.14
CA TYR A 418 5.29 3.52 29.90
C TYR A 418 6.72 3.13 29.55
N VAL A 419 7.13 3.43 28.32
CA VAL A 419 8.49 3.18 27.81
C VAL A 419 9.29 4.47 27.85
N ASN A 420 8.73 5.55 27.32
CA ASN A 420 9.35 6.87 27.25
C ASN A 420 8.41 7.96 27.79
N LYS A 421 7.96 7.83 29.03
CA LYS A 421 6.96 8.73 29.62
C LYS A 421 7.33 10.22 29.59
N ASN A 422 8.61 10.55 29.48
CA ASN A 422 9.10 11.91 29.29
C ASN A 422 8.80 12.48 27.90
N ARG A 423 8.36 11.65 26.96
CA ARG A 423 7.90 12.03 25.61
C ARG A 423 6.39 12.06 25.51
N ALA A 424 5.68 11.97 26.64
CA ALA A 424 4.22 11.99 26.68
C ALA A 424 3.64 13.22 25.98
N GLY A 425 2.60 13.00 25.21
CA GLY A 425 1.88 14.06 24.53
C GLY A 425 0.54 13.58 23.99
N TRP A 426 -0.36 14.51 23.84
CA TRP A 426 -1.71 14.26 23.32
C TRP A 426 -2.09 15.35 22.33
N ARG A 427 -3.10 15.05 21.50
CA ARG A 427 -3.91 16.01 20.75
C ARG A 427 -5.37 15.66 21.00
N TYR A 428 -6.21 16.66 21.23
CA TYR A 428 -7.63 16.42 21.46
C TYR A 428 -8.49 17.61 20.99
N ALA A 429 -9.66 17.29 20.43
CA ALA A 429 -10.61 18.27 19.92
C ALA A 429 -12.01 17.66 19.77
N PHE A 430 -13.02 18.51 19.61
CA PHE A 430 -14.36 18.12 19.17
C PHE A 430 -14.51 18.23 17.66
N VAL A 431 -15.41 17.39 17.10
CA VAL A 431 -15.87 17.47 15.71
C VAL A 431 -17.38 17.32 15.70
N ALA A 432 -18.08 18.24 15.04
CA ALA A 432 -19.53 18.13 14.84
C ALA A 432 -19.86 17.98 13.35
N LEU A 433 -20.84 17.12 13.06
CA LEU A 433 -21.52 17.03 11.77
C LEU A 433 -22.93 17.58 11.92
N MET A 434 -23.27 18.59 11.13
CA MET A 434 -24.57 19.23 11.14
C MET A 434 -25.53 18.56 10.14
N ASN A 435 -26.82 18.83 10.26
CA ASN A 435 -27.85 18.21 9.41
C ASN A 435 -27.74 18.59 7.93
N ASP A 436 -27.23 19.76 7.63
CA ASP A 436 -26.95 20.21 6.25
C ASP A 436 -25.65 19.64 5.69
N ASN A 437 -24.99 18.71 6.44
CA ASN A 437 -23.69 18.11 6.19
C ASN A 437 -22.49 19.05 6.37
N THR A 438 -22.64 20.22 6.94
CA THR A 438 -21.51 21.04 7.39
C THR A 438 -20.75 20.32 8.51
N ARG A 439 -19.43 20.37 8.45
CA ARG A 439 -18.54 19.85 9.48
C ARG A 439 -17.91 21.01 10.21
N VAL A 440 -17.92 20.92 11.53
CA VAL A 440 -17.35 21.95 12.41
C VAL A 440 -16.25 21.32 13.23
N TYR A 441 -15.07 21.85 13.09
CA TYR A 441 -13.87 21.39 13.77
C TYR A 441 -13.53 22.32 14.92
N GLY A 442 -13.42 21.79 16.14
CA GLY A 442 -12.91 22.50 17.29
C GLY A 442 -11.41 22.75 17.18
N GLU A 443 -10.93 23.70 17.96
CA GLU A 443 -9.50 23.96 18.08
C GLU A 443 -8.79 22.75 18.70
N VAL A 444 -7.70 22.31 18.08
CA VAL A 444 -6.87 21.23 18.61
C VAL A 444 -6.07 21.73 19.81
N LYS A 445 -6.21 21.03 20.94
CA LYS A 445 -5.40 21.26 22.13
C LYS A 445 -4.27 20.25 22.20
N ALA A 446 -3.13 20.72 22.75
CA ALA A 446 -1.89 19.94 22.85
C ALA A 446 -1.39 19.81 24.30
N ASP A 447 -2.02 20.48 25.23
CA ASP A 447 -1.59 20.51 26.63
C ASP A 447 -1.86 19.17 27.32
N LYS A 448 -1.00 18.81 28.28
CA LYS A 448 -1.22 17.64 29.13
C LYS A 448 -2.50 17.80 29.98
N GLU A 449 -2.81 19.01 30.41
CA GLU A 449 -4.04 19.38 31.09
C GLU A 449 -4.61 20.63 30.43
N GLY A 450 -5.88 20.59 30.03
CA GLY A 450 -6.50 21.73 29.36
C GLY A 450 -7.96 21.51 29.01
N THR A 451 -8.60 22.50 28.43
CA THR A 451 -10.00 22.45 28.03
C THR A 451 -10.12 22.60 26.51
N ALA A 452 -10.71 21.59 25.87
CA ALA A 452 -11.21 21.73 24.50
C ALA A 452 -12.68 22.13 24.55
N GLU A 453 -13.08 23.02 23.63
CA GLU A 453 -14.48 23.44 23.52
C GLU A 453 -14.90 23.55 22.05
N LEU A 454 -16.21 23.46 21.83
CA LEU A 454 -16.83 23.67 20.53
C LEU A 454 -18.20 24.33 20.70
N THR A 455 -18.42 25.43 20.04
CA THR A 455 -19.76 26.04 19.90
C THR A 455 -20.51 25.36 18.74
N ILE A 456 -21.69 24.81 19.01
CA ILE A 456 -22.53 24.23 17.98
C ILE A 456 -23.22 25.35 17.20
N PRO A 457 -23.00 25.48 15.89
CA PRO A 457 -23.59 26.56 15.11
C PRO A 457 -25.13 26.56 15.14
N GLU A 458 -25.72 27.75 15.08
CA GLU A 458 -27.18 27.92 15.03
C GLU A 458 -27.72 27.92 13.61
N ASP A 459 -26.88 28.27 12.62
CA ASP A 459 -27.27 28.52 11.22
C ASP A 459 -27.13 27.28 10.31
N HIS A 460 -26.65 26.14 10.84
CA HIS A 460 -26.47 24.88 10.12
C HIS A 460 -27.48 23.76 10.53
N GLY A 461 -28.59 24.16 11.17
CA GLY A 461 -29.59 23.24 11.66
C GLY A 461 -29.19 22.53 12.94
N THR A 462 -29.65 21.28 13.14
CA THR A 462 -29.33 20.53 14.36
C THR A 462 -28.02 19.75 14.23
N CYS A 463 -27.34 19.53 15.34
CA CYS A 463 -26.18 18.64 15.38
C CYS A 463 -26.61 17.18 15.12
N LYS A 464 -26.13 16.62 14.04
CA LYS A 464 -26.41 15.23 13.62
C LYS A 464 -25.52 14.23 14.34
N ASN A 465 -24.23 14.53 14.46
CA ASN A 465 -23.25 13.76 15.20
C ASN A 465 -22.29 14.72 15.90
N LEU A 466 -21.87 14.35 17.10
CA LEU A 466 -20.77 15.00 17.80
C LEU A 466 -19.75 13.94 18.20
N PHE A 467 -18.48 14.27 18.02
CA PHE A 467 -17.37 13.39 18.39
C PHE A 467 -16.36 14.15 19.25
N PHE A 468 -15.74 13.44 20.17
CA PHE A 468 -14.52 13.88 20.84
C PHE A 468 -13.38 12.98 20.37
N VAL A 469 -12.35 13.58 19.79
CA VAL A 469 -11.20 12.88 19.21
C VAL A 469 -9.98 13.13 20.07
N VAL A 470 -9.26 12.05 20.41
CA VAL A 470 -8.00 12.12 21.17
C VAL A 470 -6.97 11.25 20.49
N MET A 471 -5.75 11.75 20.33
CA MET A 471 -4.63 11.03 19.74
C MET A 471 -3.44 11.00 20.69
N GLY A 472 -2.73 9.86 20.76
CA GLY A 472 -1.41 9.76 21.38
C GLY A 472 -0.37 10.45 20.49
N ALA A 473 0.17 11.57 20.95
CA ALA A 473 0.99 12.49 20.17
C ALA A 473 2.34 12.74 20.85
N PRO A 474 3.30 11.79 20.77
CA PRO A 474 4.57 11.91 21.45
C PRO A 474 5.31 13.18 21.05
N THR A 475 6.00 13.81 22.01
CA THR A 475 6.77 15.04 21.77
C THR A 475 8.04 14.81 20.97
N GLN A 476 8.46 13.56 20.84
CA GLN A 476 9.55 13.12 19.99
C GLN A 476 9.25 11.72 19.48
N HIS A 477 9.40 11.52 18.18
CA HIS A 477 9.29 10.19 17.55
C HIS A 477 10.44 9.28 17.96
N TRP A 478 10.19 7.97 18.02
CA TRP A 478 11.20 6.92 18.04
C TRP A 478 10.70 5.73 17.24
N SER A 479 11.61 5.13 16.48
CA SER A 479 11.34 3.89 15.76
C SER A 479 11.54 2.70 16.68
N HIS A 480 10.71 1.68 16.53
CA HIS A 480 10.99 0.39 17.12
C HIS A 480 12.12 -0.31 16.36
N PRO A 481 13.11 -0.88 17.03
CA PRO A 481 14.10 -1.68 16.36
C PRO A 481 13.42 -2.91 15.75
N TRP A 482 13.68 -3.13 14.47
CA TRP A 482 13.26 -4.37 13.83
C TRP A 482 14.03 -5.55 14.43
N THR A 483 13.29 -6.52 14.99
CA THR A 483 13.88 -7.75 15.52
C THR A 483 13.35 -8.91 14.71
N SER A 484 14.20 -9.52 13.87
CA SER A 484 13.84 -10.70 13.11
C SER A 484 13.38 -11.83 14.03
N GLY A 485 12.16 -12.32 13.86
CA GLY A 485 11.74 -13.64 14.28
C GLY A 485 11.04 -13.80 15.62
N LYS A 486 10.65 -12.75 16.34
CA LYS A 486 9.85 -12.86 17.60
C LYS A 486 8.92 -11.67 17.79
N ALA A 487 8.02 -11.49 16.87
CA ALA A 487 7.20 -10.29 16.83
C ALA A 487 6.09 -10.21 17.86
N SER A 488 5.28 -11.25 17.95
CA SER A 488 3.98 -11.16 18.63
C SER A 488 4.05 -11.02 20.14
N ASP A 489 5.09 -11.57 20.77
CA ASP A 489 5.08 -11.70 22.24
C ASP A 489 5.67 -10.49 22.97
N THR A 490 6.41 -9.62 22.30
CA THR A 490 7.09 -8.48 22.90
C THR A 490 6.48 -7.12 22.55
N TRP A 491 5.58 -7.07 21.58
CA TRP A 491 5.02 -5.82 21.04
C TRP A 491 4.14 -5.08 22.02
N SER A 492 3.14 -5.76 22.56
CA SER A 492 2.25 -5.19 23.56
C SER A 492 2.98 -4.72 24.81
N GLN A 493 4.17 -5.29 25.08
CA GLN A 493 5.01 -4.92 26.22
C GLN A 493 5.94 -3.74 25.94
N ASN A 494 6.23 -3.43 24.68
CA ASN A 494 7.15 -2.36 24.28
C ASN A 494 6.44 -1.12 23.74
N GLU A 495 5.10 -1.18 23.60
CA GLU A 495 4.33 -0.05 23.14
C GLU A 495 4.04 0.92 24.29
N GLU A 496 4.19 2.20 23.98
CA GLU A 496 3.82 3.27 24.90
C GLU A 496 2.31 3.42 24.93
N GLN A 497 1.75 3.54 26.14
CA GLN A 497 0.35 3.87 26.33
C GLN A 497 0.21 5.29 26.87
N TRP A 498 -0.72 6.05 26.30
CA TRP A 498 -1.02 7.41 26.69
C TRP A 498 -2.41 7.51 27.32
N PRO A 499 -2.59 7.04 28.58
CA PRO A 499 -3.86 7.12 29.26
C PRO A 499 -4.26 8.56 29.56
N TYR A 500 -5.56 8.79 29.62
CA TYR A 500 -6.11 10.08 29.97
C TYR A 500 -7.43 9.97 30.72
N GLU A 501 -7.77 11.03 31.43
CA GLU A 501 -9.06 11.27 32.04
C GLU A 501 -9.69 12.51 31.42
N VAL A 502 -11.01 12.54 31.31
CA VAL A 502 -11.74 13.67 30.74
C VAL A 502 -13.07 13.86 31.45
N GLN A 503 -13.38 15.11 31.76
CA GLN A 503 -14.70 15.53 32.29
C GLN A 503 -15.43 16.33 31.21
N PHE A 504 -16.71 16.00 30.97
CA PHE A 504 -17.51 16.69 29.94
C PHE A 504 -18.57 17.60 30.52
N GLU A 505 -18.73 18.79 29.90
CA GLU A 505 -19.86 19.69 30.13
C GLU A 505 -20.74 19.77 28.87
N GLU A 506 -22.07 19.88 29.06
CA GLU A 506 -23.11 19.98 28.06
C GLU A 506 -23.17 18.81 27.04
N THR A 507 -22.37 17.76 27.27
CA THR A 507 -22.38 16.52 26.50
C THR A 507 -21.84 15.35 27.34
N ARG A 508 -21.90 14.12 26.81
CA ARG A 508 -21.29 12.91 27.39
C ARG A 508 -21.13 11.82 26.33
N PRO A 509 -20.23 10.85 26.53
CA PRO A 509 -20.16 9.65 25.69
C PRO A 509 -21.47 8.85 25.66
N ILE A 510 -21.82 8.29 24.49
CA ILE A 510 -23.01 7.44 24.26
C ILE A 510 -22.61 6.01 23.90
#